data_72c531c704fa80b4c68e72f1a3b23b07
#
_entry.id   72c531c704fa80b4c68e72f1a3b23b07
#
_cell.length_a   1.000
_cell.length_b   1.000
_cell.length_c   1.000
_cell.angle_alpha   90.00
_cell.angle_beta   90.00
_cell.angle_gamma   90.00
#
_symmetry.space_group_name_H-M   'P 1'
#
loop_
_entity.id
_entity.type
_entity.pdbx_description
1 polymer ?
#
loop_
_entity_poly.entity_id
_entity_poly.type
_entity_poly.pdbx_seq_one_letter_code
_entity_poly.pdbx_strand_id
1 'polypeptide(L)'
;TLAVAYILFNELDYPDSRLHFDTASGRLTVSREGDWMTLDFPACPTQAQTPPPELLTALGISHYVEARKGRAWVLVLESREQVEAINPDFSAMTPGEHKVAVTARDEGEYDFISRFFSPGVAVPEDPVTGSAHTMLIPYWSARLGKTQMFARQVSARGGDVRCELKGDRVRMGGQAALYLK
;
A
#
# COMPACT_ATOMS: atom_id res chain seq x y z
N THR A 1 -4.81 -3.31 11.99
CA THR A 1 -3.63 -3.27 12.90
C THR A 1 -3.36 -1.84 13.36
N LEU A 2 -3.21 -0.84 12.44
CA LEU A 2 -2.87 0.53 12.81
C LEU A 2 -3.94 1.19 13.72
N ALA A 3 -5.23 1.06 13.37
CA ALA A 3 -6.33 1.61 14.19
C ALA A 3 -6.37 1.02 15.60
N VAL A 4 -6.11 -0.29 15.76
CA VAL A 4 -6.03 -0.93 17.08
C VAL A 4 -4.85 -0.40 17.86
N ALA A 5 -3.69 -0.24 17.20
CA ALA A 5 -2.52 0.35 17.84
C ALA A 5 -2.77 1.79 18.28
N TYR A 6 -3.47 2.58 17.47
CA TYR A 6 -3.87 3.94 17.83
C TYR A 6 -4.70 3.98 19.11
N ILE A 7 -5.73 3.11 19.22
CA ILE A 7 -6.58 3.04 20.41
C ILE A 7 -5.77 2.64 21.63
N LEU A 8 -4.92 1.61 21.51
CA LEU A 8 -4.09 1.16 22.63
C LEU A 8 -3.15 2.27 23.12
N PHE A 9 -2.50 2.98 22.21
CA PHE A 9 -1.53 4.01 22.55
C PHE A 9 -2.17 5.31 23.05
N ASN A 10 -3.32 5.71 22.50
CA ASN A 10 -3.84 7.06 22.72
C ASN A 10 -5.13 7.11 23.55
N GLU A 11 -5.90 6.02 23.62
CA GLU A 11 -7.15 5.98 24.38
C GLU A 11 -7.06 5.09 25.62
N LEU A 12 -6.12 4.12 25.63
CA LEU A 12 -5.94 3.16 26.72
C LEU A 12 -4.59 3.30 27.42
N ASP A 13 -3.84 4.37 27.15
CA ASP A 13 -2.57 4.72 27.81
C ASP A 13 -1.59 3.55 27.90
N TYR A 14 -1.46 2.76 26.82
CA TYR A 14 -0.53 1.64 26.78
C TYR A 14 0.90 2.10 27.07
N PRO A 15 1.59 1.51 28.09
CA PRO A 15 2.80 2.10 28.65
C PRO A 15 4.01 2.01 27.74
N ASP A 16 4.09 0.99 26.87
CA ASP A 16 5.23 0.80 25.99
C ASP A 16 5.05 1.53 24.65
N SER A 17 6.15 1.91 24.02
CA SER A 17 6.14 2.49 22.66
C SER A 17 6.03 1.44 21.54
N ARG A 18 5.89 0.16 21.89
CA ARG A 18 5.80 -0.97 20.95
C ARG A 18 4.68 -1.92 21.35
N LEU A 19 3.94 -2.33 20.31
CA LEU A 19 2.90 -3.35 20.38
C LEU A 19 3.28 -4.55 19.52
N HIS A 20 2.96 -5.73 19.97
CA HIS A 20 3.15 -6.97 19.23
C HIS A 20 1.80 -7.62 18.98
N PHE A 21 1.56 -8.00 17.72
CA PHE A 21 0.35 -8.70 17.30
C PHE A 21 0.76 -10.05 16.73
N ASP A 22 0.33 -11.13 17.34
CA ASP A 22 0.51 -12.46 16.79
C ASP A 22 -0.61 -12.73 15.77
N THR A 23 -0.23 -12.99 14.54
CA THR A 23 -1.14 -13.16 13.40
C THR A 23 -0.83 -14.44 12.63
N ALA A 24 -1.74 -14.86 11.74
CA ALA A 24 -1.50 -15.99 10.85
C ALA A 24 -0.27 -15.79 9.93
N SER A 25 0.17 -14.54 9.72
CA SER A 25 1.38 -14.19 8.97
C SER A 25 2.63 -14.04 9.85
N GLY A 26 2.56 -14.44 11.12
CA GLY A 26 3.61 -14.26 12.10
C GLY A 26 3.41 -13.02 12.99
N ARG A 27 4.43 -12.72 13.78
CA ARG A 27 4.41 -11.57 14.69
C ARG A 27 4.62 -10.27 13.92
N LEU A 28 3.68 -9.36 14.08
CA LEU A 28 3.75 -7.99 13.57
C LEU A 28 4.07 -7.05 14.72
N THR A 29 4.95 -6.10 14.48
CA THR A 29 5.29 -5.06 15.46
C THR A 29 4.80 -3.72 14.99
N VAL A 30 4.18 -2.96 15.90
CA VAL A 30 3.85 -1.56 15.69
C VAL A 30 4.61 -0.74 16.72
N SER A 31 5.40 0.22 16.28
CA SER A 31 6.08 1.18 17.13
C SER A 31 5.51 2.58 16.93
N ARG A 32 5.46 3.38 18.02
CA ARG A 32 5.00 4.76 18.00
C ARG A 32 6.18 5.73 18.14
N GLU A 33 6.22 6.73 17.27
CA GLU A 33 7.17 7.85 17.30
C GLU A 33 6.39 9.16 17.06
N GLY A 34 6.02 9.85 18.13
CA GLY A 34 5.10 11.00 18.07
C GLY A 34 3.74 10.55 17.52
N ASP A 35 3.25 11.24 16.51
CA ASP A 35 1.97 10.94 15.84
C ASP A 35 2.08 9.82 14.79
N TRP A 36 3.27 9.31 14.53
CA TRP A 36 3.52 8.26 13.55
C TRP A 36 3.56 6.89 14.23
N MET A 37 2.88 5.94 13.60
CA MET A 37 2.92 4.54 13.97
C MET A 37 3.52 3.74 12.84
N THR A 38 4.60 3.02 13.13
CA THR A 38 5.37 2.25 12.15
C THR A 38 5.07 0.76 12.30
N LEU A 39 4.60 0.16 11.22
CA LEU A 39 4.37 -1.27 11.04
C LEU A 39 5.62 -1.91 10.44
N ASP A 40 6.05 -3.03 10.97
CA ASP A 40 7.18 -3.82 10.47
C ASP A 40 6.67 -5.15 9.91
N PHE A 41 6.82 -5.35 8.58
CA PHE A 41 6.32 -6.52 7.84
C PHE A 41 7.41 -7.19 7.01
N PRO A 42 7.28 -8.48 6.69
CA PRO A 42 8.11 -9.10 5.66
C PRO A 42 7.90 -8.42 4.31
N ALA A 43 8.99 -8.15 3.60
CA ALA A 43 8.91 -7.72 2.21
C ALA A 43 8.27 -8.81 1.35
N CYS A 44 7.54 -8.39 0.33
CA CYS A 44 6.92 -9.28 -0.65
C CYS A 44 7.43 -8.92 -2.05
N PRO A 45 8.60 -9.42 -2.47
CA PRO A 45 9.12 -9.16 -3.80
C PRO A 45 8.14 -9.64 -4.87
N THR A 46 8.08 -8.91 -5.97
CA THR A 46 7.21 -9.22 -7.10
C THR A 46 8.04 -9.66 -8.30
N GLN A 47 7.44 -10.43 -9.20
CA GLN A 47 8.06 -10.88 -10.45
C GLN A 47 7.37 -10.23 -11.65
N ALA A 48 8.11 -9.92 -12.71
CA ALA A 48 7.56 -9.44 -13.96
C ALA A 48 6.59 -10.48 -14.52
N GLN A 49 5.39 -10.07 -14.87
CA GLN A 49 4.35 -10.94 -15.41
C GLN A 49 3.36 -10.11 -16.23
N THR A 50 2.92 -10.65 -17.36
CA THR A 50 1.88 -10.03 -18.19
C THR A 50 0.52 -10.13 -17.47
N PRO A 51 -0.18 -9.01 -17.25
CA PRO A 51 -1.48 -9.01 -16.61
C PRO A 51 -2.56 -9.57 -17.55
N PRO A 52 -3.66 -10.12 -17.00
CA PRO A 52 -4.80 -10.52 -17.81
C PRO A 52 -5.37 -9.33 -18.55
N PRO A 53 -5.73 -9.47 -19.85
CA PRO A 53 -6.36 -8.39 -20.63
C PRO A 53 -7.64 -7.84 -19.98
N GLU A 54 -8.39 -8.70 -19.32
CA GLU A 54 -9.63 -8.36 -18.60
C GLU A 54 -9.36 -7.38 -17.45
N LEU A 55 -8.23 -7.54 -16.75
CA LEU A 55 -7.82 -6.62 -15.68
C LEU A 55 -7.52 -5.23 -16.25
N LEU A 56 -6.79 -5.17 -17.36
CA LEU A 56 -6.47 -3.90 -18.02
C LEU A 56 -7.73 -3.20 -18.53
N THR A 57 -8.63 -3.96 -19.15
CA THR A 57 -9.93 -3.46 -19.64
C THR A 57 -10.77 -2.90 -18.48
N ALA A 58 -10.89 -3.65 -17.38
CA ALA A 58 -11.65 -3.23 -16.21
C ALA A 58 -11.08 -1.97 -15.53
N LEU A 59 -9.77 -1.74 -15.63
CA LEU A 59 -9.11 -0.54 -15.12
C LEU A 59 -9.09 0.63 -16.14
N GLY A 60 -9.49 0.39 -17.39
CA GLY A 60 -9.38 1.38 -18.47
C GLY A 60 -7.94 1.69 -18.86
N ILE A 61 -7.00 0.75 -18.62
CA ILE A 61 -5.57 0.94 -18.88
C ILE A 61 -5.25 0.37 -20.27
N SER A 62 -4.79 1.22 -21.18
CA SER A 62 -4.29 0.82 -22.52
C SER A 62 -2.76 0.71 -22.58
N HIS A 63 -2.05 1.45 -21.71
CA HIS A 63 -0.60 1.48 -21.62
C HIS A 63 -0.12 1.42 -20.19
N TYR A 64 0.96 0.68 -19.93
CA TYR A 64 1.66 0.62 -18.66
C TYR A 64 3.16 0.47 -18.88
N VAL A 65 3.96 0.97 -17.96
CA VAL A 65 5.44 0.88 -18.03
C VAL A 65 5.91 -0.52 -17.71
N GLU A 66 5.35 -1.12 -16.66
CA GLU A 66 5.72 -2.43 -16.16
C GLU A 66 4.54 -3.07 -15.42
N ALA A 67 4.41 -4.37 -15.53
CA ALA A 67 3.46 -5.16 -14.77
C ALA A 67 4.18 -6.28 -14.01
N ARG A 68 3.80 -6.46 -12.75
CA ARG A 68 4.41 -7.44 -11.86
C ARG A 68 3.33 -8.17 -11.06
N LYS A 69 3.68 -9.36 -10.60
CA LYS A 69 2.80 -10.18 -9.75
C LYS A 69 3.50 -10.58 -8.46
N GLY A 70 2.81 -10.39 -7.37
CA GLY A 70 3.09 -10.91 -6.04
C GLY A 70 1.78 -11.41 -5.42
N ARG A 71 1.46 -10.98 -4.19
CA ARG A 71 0.15 -11.23 -3.56
C ARG A 71 -1.00 -10.53 -4.30
N ALA A 72 -0.69 -9.45 -5.00
CA ALA A 72 -1.59 -8.74 -5.89
C ALA A 72 -0.82 -8.39 -7.17
N TRP A 73 -1.53 -7.89 -8.17
CA TRP A 73 -0.91 -7.24 -9.31
C TRP A 73 -0.28 -5.91 -8.90
N VAL A 74 0.80 -5.53 -9.53
CA VAL A 74 1.40 -4.19 -9.47
C VAL A 74 1.52 -3.69 -10.90
N LEU A 75 0.78 -2.65 -11.24
CA LEU A 75 0.83 -1.99 -12.53
C LEU A 75 1.50 -0.63 -12.36
N VAL A 76 2.62 -0.45 -13.03
CA VAL A 76 3.39 0.79 -13.01
C VAL A 76 2.99 1.62 -14.22
N LEU A 77 2.52 2.83 -13.98
CA LEU A 77 2.09 3.78 -14.98
C LEU A 77 3.14 4.89 -15.15
N GLU A 78 2.98 5.69 -16.20
CA GLU A 78 3.95 6.72 -16.54
C GLU A 78 3.89 7.93 -15.62
N SER A 79 2.69 8.29 -15.16
CA SER A 79 2.50 9.51 -14.37
C SER A 79 1.46 9.38 -13.26
N ARG A 80 1.50 10.34 -12.35
CA ARG A 80 0.53 10.53 -11.28
C ARG A 80 -0.89 10.68 -11.83
N GLU A 81 -1.05 11.52 -12.86
CA GLU A 81 -2.35 11.82 -13.46
C GLU A 81 -3.01 10.55 -14.01
N GLN A 82 -2.22 9.65 -14.60
CA GLN A 82 -2.75 8.36 -15.06
C GLN A 82 -3.26 7.50 -13.89
N VAL A 83 -2.55 7.46 -12.77
CA VAL A 83 -3.01 6.72 -11.58
C VAL A 83 -4.28 7.34 -11.00
N GLU A 84 -4.34 8.66 -10.89
CA GLU A 84 -5.48 9.38 -10.34
C GLU A 84 -6.72 9.28 -11.25
N ALA A 85 -6.53 9.24 -12.58
CA ALA A 85 -7.61 9.16 -13.57
C ALA A 85 -8.29 7.78 -13.65
N ILE A 86 -7.73 6.73 -13.05
CA ILE A 86 -8.32 5.39 -13.11
C ILE A 86 -9.69 5.39 -12.47
N ASN A 87 -10.68 4.90 -13.23
CA ASN A 87 -12.05 4.67 -12.77
C ASN A 87 -12.42 3.21 -13.04
N PRO A 88 -12.19 2.29 -12.07
CA PRO A 88 -12.35 0.87 -12.32
C PRO A 88 -13.80 0.45 -12.53
N ASP A 89 -14.05 -0.41 -13.50
CA ASP A 89 -15.28 -1.21 -13.55
C ASP A 89 -15.12 -2.44 -12.65
N PHE A 90 -15.53 -2.32 -11.39
CA PHE A 90 -15.42 -3.40 -10.41
C PHE A 90 -16.31 -4.61 -10.78
N SER A 91 -17.35 -4.43 -11.61
CA SER A 91 -18.22 -5.52 -12.04
C SER A 91 -17.52 -6.45 -13.04
N ALA A 92 -16.56 -5.92 -13.79
CA ALA A 92 -15.73 -6.67 -14.73
C ALA A 92 -14.48 -7.29 -14.08
N MET A 93 -14.25 -7.04 -12.79
CA MET A 93 -13.07 -7.56 -12.07
C MET A 93 -13.41 -8.86 -11.33
N THR A 94 -12.56 -9.89 -11.48
CA THR A 94 -12.72 -11.17 -10.77
C THR A 94 -12.26 -11.03 -9.31
N PRO A 95 -13.15 -11.30 -8.33
CA PRO A 95 -12.79 -11.29 -6.91
C PRO A 95 -11.61 -12.22 -6.60
N GLY A 96 -10.67 -11.72 -5.80
CA GLY A 96 -9.47 -12.46 -5.38
C GLY A 96 -8.33 -12.48 -6.41
N GLU A 97 -8.62 -12.57 -7.70
CA GLU A 97 -7.63 -12.64 -8.77
C GLU A 97 -7.15 -11.26 -9.23
N HIS A 98 -8.08 -10.31 -9.35
CA HIS A 98 -7.83 -8.96 -9.85
C HIS A 98 -7.50 -7.93 -8.75
N LYS A 99 -6.95 -8.39 -7.61
CA LYS A 99 -6.36 -7.45 -6.64
C LYS A 99 -5.17 -6.77 -7.28
N VAL A 100 -5.14 -5.44 -7.26
CA VAL A 100 -4.13 -4.66 -7.96
C VAL A 100 -3.75 -3.38 -7.24
N ALA A 101 -2.46 -3.13 -7.13
CA ALA A 101 -1.87 -1.83 -6.87
C ALA A 101 -1.51 -1.18 -8.20
N VAL A 102 -2.01 0.02 -8.45
CA VAL A 102 -1.52 0.86 -9.53
C VAL A 102 -0.63 1.95 -8.93
N THR A 103 0.49 2.25 -9.57
CA THR A 103 1.50 3.13 -9.00
C THR A 103 2.27 3.86 -10.09
N ALA A 104 2.77 5.04 -9.76
CA ALA A 104 3.68 5.81 -10.60
C ALA A 104 4.72 6.53 -9.73
N ARG A 105 5.85 6.89 -10.34
CA ARG A 105 6.78 7.84 -9.73
C ARG A 105 6.06 9.18 -9.56
N ASP A 106 6.32 9.84 -8.44
CA ASP A 106 5.93 11.24 -8.25
C ASP A 106 7.17 12.14 -8.42
N GLU A 107 6.96 13.30 -9.00
CA GLU A 107 8.03 14.31 -9.17
C GLU A 107 7.87 15.48 -8.21
N GLY A 108 6.87 15.41 -7.32
CA GLY A 108 6.56 16.42 -6.32
C GLY A 108 7.10 16.08 -4.93
N GLU A 109 6.20 16.09 -3.96
CA GLU A 109 6.52 15.86 -2.55
C GLU A 109 6.85 14.39 -2.24
N TYR A 110 6.30 13.45 -3.03
CA TYR A 110 6.42 12.02 -2.77
C TYR A 110 7.42 11.37 -3.72
N ASP A 111 7.99 10.25 -3.31
CA ASP A 111 8.84 9.42 -4.18
C ASP A 111 7.99 8.61 -5.17
N PHE A 112 6.81 8.18 -4.73
CA PHE A 112 5.81 7.51 -5.57
C PHE A 112 4.41 7.65 -4.99
N ILE A 113 3.43 7.47 -5.86
CA ILE A 113 2.02 7.41 -5.48
C ILE A 113 1.41 6.06 -5.84
N SER A 114 0.28 5.71 -5.22
CA SER A 114 -0.42 4.47 -5.51
C SER A 114 -1.93 4.56 -5.25
N ARG A 115 -2.68 3.62 -5.85
CA ARG A 115 -4.04 3.26 -5.46
C ARG A 115 -4.12 1.74 -5.37
N PHE A 116 -5.06 1.23 -4.57
CA PHE A 116 -5.22 -0.21 -4.42
C PHE A 116 -6.68 -0.62 -4.56
N PHE A 117 -6.92 -1.55 -5.49
CA PHE A 117 -8.24 -2.08 -5.79
C PHE A 117 -8.32 -3.55 -5.41
N SER A 118 -9.40 -3.92 -4.74
CA SER A 118 -9.68 -5.29 -4.30
C SER A 118 -11.16 -5.61 -4.56
N PRO A 119 -11.50 -6.09 -5.75
CA PRO A 119 -12.87 -6.42 -6.09
C PRO A 119 -13.44 -7.52 -5.19
N GLY A 120 -14.76 -7.52 -5.01
CA GLY A 120 -15.46 -8.54 -4.22
C GLY A 120 -15.44 -8.34 -2.71
N VAL A 121 -14.95 -7.19 -2.21
CA VAL A 121 -15.04 -6.80 -0.81
C VAL A 121 -15.93 -5.56 -0.65
N ALA A 122 -16.42 -5.31 0.57
CA ALA A 122 -17.35 -4.22 0.85
C ALA A 122 -16.80 -2.82 0.48
N VAL A 123 -15.48 -2.64 0.51
CA VAL A 123 -14.78 -1.42 0.11
C VAL A 123 -13.80 -1.78 -1.00
N PRO A 124 -14.20 -1.69 -2.29
CA PRO A 124 -13.40 -2.19 -3.41
C PRO A 124 -12.14 -1.36 -3.70
N GLU A 125 -12.07 -0.10 -3.28
CA GLU A 125 -10.83 0.68 -3.21
C GLU A 125 -10.44 0.91 -1.76
N ASP A 126 -9.29 0.32 -1.33
CA ASP A 126 -8.79 0.48 0.02
C ASP A 126 -8.12 1.87 0.17
N PRO A 127 -8.52 2.68 1.15
CA PRO A 127 -7.97 4.02 1.36
C PRO A 127 -6.45 4.10 1.54
N VAL A 128 -5.86 3.22 2.37
CA VAL A 128 -4.41 3.11 2.58
C VAL A 128 -4.06 1.67 2.91
N THR A 129 -3.30 1.03 2.03
CA THR A 129 -3.10 -0.43 2.04
C THR A 129 -1.69 -0.83 2.46
N GLY A 130 -1.54 -1.28 3.70
CA GLY A 130 -0.24 -1.77 4.19
C GLY A 130 0.30 -2.95 3.37
N SER A 131 -0.55 -3.93 3.05
CA SER A 131 -0.14 -5.10 2.27
C SER A 131 0.34 -4.77 0.85
N ALA A 132 -0.19 -3.73 0.21
CA ALA A 132 0.31 -3.25 -1.08
C ALA A 132 1.74 -2.71 -0.95
N HIS A 133 2.00 -1.95 0.12
CA HIS A 133 3.33 -1.37 0.35
C HIS A 133 4.40 -2.42 0.66
N THR A 134 4.04 -3.64 1.09
CA THR A 134 5.02 -4.73 1.17
C THR A 134 5.60 -5.11 -0.19
N MET A 135 4.89 -4.83 -1.29
CA MET A 135 5.33 -5.06 -2.67
C MET A 135 5.92 -3.79 -3.28
N LEU A 136 5.31 -2.63 -3.02
CA LEU A 136 5.71 -1.35 -3.61
C LEU A 136 7.05 -0.85 -3.08
N ILE A 137 7.32 -1.02 -1.79
CA ILE A 137 8.57 -0.56 -1.17
C ILE A 137 9.80 -1.25 -1.78
N PRO A 138 9.88 -2.59 -1.90
CA PRO A 138 11.02 -3.24 -2.57
C PRO A 138 11.16 -2.83 -4.04
N TYR A 139 10.05 -2.68 -4.75
CA TYR A 139 10.05 -2.27 -6.14
C TYR A 139 10.63 -0.87 -6.31
N TRP A 140 10.07 0.12 -5.61
CA TRP A 140 10.50 1.52 -5.73
C TRP A 140 11.88 1.76 -5.13
N SER A 141 12.25 1.06 -4.08
CA SER A 141 13.60 1.10 -3.51
C SER A 141 14.65 0.73 -4.55
N ALA A 142 14.44 -0.38 -5.28
CA ALA A 142 15.34 -0.79 -6.36
C ALA A 142 15.34 0.20 -7.53
N ARG A 143 14.18 0.75 -7.88
CA ARG A 143 14.02 1.65 -9.02
C ARG A 143 14.62 3.03 -8.79
N LEU A 144 14.55 3.54 -7.55
CA LEU A 144 15.01 4.87 -7.16
C LEU A 144 16.40 4.87 -6.52
N GLY A 145 16.94 3.68 -6.18
CA GLY A 145 18.21 3.56 -5.46
C GLY A 145 18.14 4.11 -4.02
N LYS A 146 16.97 4.08 -3.40
CA LYS A 146 16.71 4.59 -2.04
C LYS A 146 16.14 3.50 -1.15
N THR A 147 16.52 3.49 0.12
CA THR A 147 15.90 2.60 1.13
C THR A 147 14.83 3.30 1.95
N GLN A 148 14.86 4.62 2.00
CA GLN A 148 13.86 5.45 2.67
C GLN A 148 13.13 6.29 1.63
N MET A 149 11.80 6.26 1.67
CA MET A 149 10.94 6.93 0.71
C MET A 149 9.72 7.49 1.42
N PHE A 150 9.12 8.50 0.82
CA PHE A 150 7.85 9.06 1.24
C PHE A 150 6.83 8.86 0.11
N ALA A 151 5.72 8.20 0.42
CA ALA A 151 4.72 7.83 -0.55
C ALA A 151 3.33 8.32 -0.15
N ARG A 152 2.44 8.43 -1.14
CA ARG A 152 1.03 8.70 -0.90
C ARG A 152 0.15 7.69 -1.62
N GLN A 153 -0.82 7.12 -0.91
CA GLN A 153 -1.93 6.43 -1.56
C GLN A 153 -3.02 7.46 -1.86
N VAL A 154 -3.31 7.65 -3.17
CA VAL A 154 -4.17 8.73 -3.69
C VAL A 154 -5.61 8.26 -3.91
N SER A 155 -6.15 7.47 -2.99
CA SER A 155 -7.59 7.17 -2.93
C SER A 155 -8.39 8.44 -2.56
N ALA A 156 -9.73 8.38 -2.62
CA ALA A 156 -10.59 9.51 -2.26
C ALA A 156 -10.29 10.09 -0.86
N ARG A 157 -9.98 9.21 0.12
CA ARG A 157 -9.54 9.64 1.47
C ARG A 157 -8.06 10.01 1.49
N GLY A 158 -7.26 9.23 0.81
CA GLY A 158 -5.81 9.34 0.77
C GLY A 158 -5.11 9.04 2.09
N GLY A 159 -3.78 8.98 2.01
CA GLY A 159 -2.92 8.87 3.18
C GLY A 159 -1.46 8.77 2.83
N ASP A 160 -0.64 9.36 3.70
CA ASP A 160 0.80 9.40 3.57
C ASP A 160 1.44 8.19 4.22
N VAL A 161 2.48 7.67 3.61
CA VAL A 161 3.18 6.49 4.07
C VAL A 161 4.69 6.75 4.06
N ARG A 162 5.30 6.76 5.24
CA ARG A 162 6.76 6.68 5.34
C ARG A 162 7.19 5.25 5.08
N CYS A 163 8.08 5.05 4.13
CA CYS A 163 8.50 3.75 3.64
C CYS A 163 9.97 3.51 3.90
N GLU A 164 10.32 2.36 4.46
CA GLU A 164 11.71 1.95 4.62
C GLU A 164 11.87 0.47 4.19
N LEU A 165 12.86 0.20 3.33
CA LEU A 165 13.32 -1.15 3.05
C LEU A 165 14.51 -1.48 3.94
N LYS A 166 14.41 -2.55 4.74
CA LYS A 166 15.46 -3.00 5.65
C LYS A 166 15.72 -4.51 5.49
N GLY A 167 16.64 -4.85 4.60
CA GLY A 167 16.89 -6.24 4.24
C GLY A 167 15.65 -6.89 3.62
N ASP A 168 15.15 -7.96 4.23
CA ASP A 168 13.95 -8.69 3.83
C ASP A 168 12.65 -8.15 4.48
N ARG A 169 12.72 -6.99 5.14
CA ARG A 169 11.60 -6.37 5.81
C ARG A 169 11.30 -4.99 5.27
N VAL A 170 10.04 -4.61 5.39
CA VAL A 170 9.57 -3.25 5.10
C VAL A 170 8.98 -2.62 6.35
N ARG A 171 9.30 -1.37 6.57
CA ARG A 171 8.70 -0.56 7.61
C ARG A 171 7.82 0.51 6.98
N MET A 172 6.59 0.61 7.47
CA MET A 172 5.56 1.49 6.94
C MET A 172 5.02 2.35 8.07
N GLY A 173 5.33 3.64 8.03
CA GLY A 173 4.80 4.62 8.95
C GLY A 173 3.53 5.26 8.40
N GLY A 174 2.50 5.33 9.23
CA GLY A 174 1.25 6.02 8.93
C GLY A 174 0.69 6.70 10.17
N GLN A 175 -0.31 7.53 9.96
CA GLN A 175 -1.07 8.21 11.01
C GLN A 175 -2.50 7.67 11.05
N ALA A 176 -3.12 7.74 12.20
CA ALA A 176 -4.54 7.44 12.37
C ALA A 176 -5.18 8.51 13.26
N ALA A 177 -6.46 8.72 13.08
CA ALA A 177 -7.25 9.62 13.92
C ALA A 177 -8.50 8.91 14.40
N LEU A 178 -8.96 9.24 15.59
CA LEU A 178 -10.24 8.78 16.10
C LEU A 178 -11.36 9.55 15.38
N TYR A 179 -12.26 8.80 14.75
CA TYR A 179 -13.39 9.38 14.02
C TYR A 179 -14.66 9.45 14.87
N LEU A 180 -14.88 8.44 15.73
CA LEU A 180 -16.05 8.35 16.63
C LEU A 180 -15.60 7.74 17.96
N LYS A 181 -16.08 8.32 19.07
CA LYS A 181 -16.02 7.74 20.42
C LYS A 181 -17.33 7.09 20.78
#